data_858f800d7a391996dfb02b8340c9da2c
#
_entry.id   858f800d7a391996dfb02b8340c9da2c
#
_cell.length_a   1.000
_cell.length_b   1.000
_cell.length_c   1.000
_cell.angle_alpha   90.00
_cell.angle_beta   90.00
_cell.angle_gamma   90.00
#
_symmetry.space_group_name_H-M   'P 1'
#
loop_
_entity.id
_entity.type
_entity.pdbx_description
1 polymer ?
#
loop_
_entity_poly.entity_id
_entity_poly.type
_entity_poly.pdbx_seq_one_letter_code
_entity_poly.pdbx_strand_id
1 'polypeptide(L)'
;MNKYIIDAKGRVPGRVATEVAVFLMGKNRTDFARNRIPDIEVEVISSSQMLLSAKKLRDKMYSSHSGFPGNLKRRSQGHMVKTKGHQEVLRRAVYGMLPKNKLRAKMMNNLKIKA
;
A
#
# COMPACT_ATOMS: atom_id res chain seq x y z
N MET A 1 6.13 20.74 -4.68
CA MET A 1 5.67 19.33 -4.56
C MET A 1 4.16 19.28 -4.74
N ASN A 2 3.70 18.48 -5.68
CA ASN A 2 2.26 18.28 -5.90
C ASN A 2 1.72 17.28 -4.86
N LYS A 3 0.56 17.60 -4.31
CA LYS A 3 -0.08 16.74 -3.32
C LYS A 3 -1.42 16.26 -3.87
N TYR A 4 -1.65 14.95 -3.80
CA TYR A 4 -2.92 14.31 -4.16
C TYR A 4 -3.57 13.72 -2.92
N ILE A 5 -4.87 13.94 -2.76
CA ILE A 5 -5.64 13.39 -1.64
C ILE A 5 -6.63 12.38 -2.21
N ILE A 6 -6.61 11.16 -1.66
CA ILE A 6 -7.49 10.07 -2.07
C ILE A 6 -8.33 9.66 -0.87
N ASP A 7 -9.65 9.63 -1.03
CA ASP A 7 -10.57 9.17 0.00
C ASP A 7 -10.81 7.67 -0.18
N ALA A 8 -10.46 6.90 0.84
CA ALA A 8 -10.60 5.44 0.84
C ALA A 8 -11.92 4.94 1.41
N LYS A 9 -12.78 5.85 1.88
CA LYS A 9 -14.06 5.48 2.50
C LYS A 9 -14.92 4.64 1.56
N GLY A 10 -15.34 3.45 2.02
CA GLY A 10 -16.21 2.58 1.25
C GLY A 10 -15.57 1.93 0.04
N ARG A 11 -14.24 2.01 -0.10
CA ARG A 11 -13.51 1.46 -1.24
C ARG A 11 -12.69 0.24 -0.84
N VAL A 12 -12.48 -0.66 -1.80
CA VAL A 12 -11.65 -1.86 -1.60
C VAL A 12 -10.18 -1.47 -1.63
N PRO A 13 -9.34 -1.98 -0.71
CA PRO A 13 -7.92 -1.61 -0.64
C PRO A 13 -7.16 -1.79 -1.93
N GLY A 14 -7.42 -2.87 -2.69
CA GLY A 14 -6.73 -3.10 -3.97
C GLY A 14 -6.96 -2.01 -4.99
N ARG A 15 -8.18 -1.47 -5.07
CA ARG A 15 -8.52 -0.39 -6.01
C ARG A 15 -7.91 0.94 -5.57
N VAL A 16 -7.94 1.23 -4.27
CA VAL A 16 -7.28 2.41 -3.72
C VAL A 16 -5.78 2.33 -3.99
N ALA A 17 -5.18 1.16 -3.76
CA ALA A 17 -3.76 0.95 -3.99
C ALA A 17 -3.35 1.17 -5.45
N THR A 18 -4.20 0.78 -6.40
CA THR A 18 -3.94 1.00 -7.83
C THR A 18 -3.81 2.50 -8.13
N GLU A 19 -4.74 3.32 -7.65
CA GLU A 19 -4.67 4.77 -7.84
C GLU A 19 -3.43 5.38 -7.17
N VAL A 20 -3.17 4.97 -5.93
CA VAL A 20 -2.01 5.46 -5.17
C VAL A 20 -0.72 5.13 -5.90
N ALA A 21 -0.58 3.90 -6.39
CA ALA A 21 0.63 3.46 -7.09
C ALA A 21 0.86 4.26 -8.38
N VAL A 22 -0.21 4.54 -9.14
CA VAL A 22 -0.13 5.35 -10.36
C VAL A 22 0.45 6.73 -10.04
N PHE A 23 -0.05 7.39 -9.00
CA PHE A 23 0.45 8.71 -8.60
C PHE A 23 1.87 8.64 -8.06
N LEU A 24 2.20 7.65 -7.24
CA LEU A 24 3.55 7.51 -6.67
C LEU A 24 4.61 7.24 -7.72
N MET A 25 4.27 6.49 -8.78
CA MET A 25 5.17 6.26 -9.90
C MET A 25 5.25 7.44 -10.87
N GLY A 26 4.27 8.33 -10.84
CA GLY A 26 4.18 9.44 -11.79
C GLY A 26 3.65 9.05 -13.15
N LYS A 27 2.94 7.93 -13.29
CA LYS A 27 2.39 7.48 -14.59
C LYS A 27 1.41 8.45 -15.22
N ASN A 28 0.78 9.29 -14.42
CA ASN A 28 -0.14 10.33 -14.90
C ASN A 28 0.59 11.57 -15.42
N ARG A 29 1.91 11.59 -15.38
CA ARG A 29 2.72 12.72 -15.83
C ARG A 29 3.35 12.42 -17.18
N THR A 30 3.57 13.47 -17.97
CA THR A 30 4.21 13.35 -19.28
C THR A 30 5.70 13.02 -19.19
N ASP A 31 6.33 13.35 -18.06
CA ASP A 31 7.75 13.10 -17.81
C ASP A 31 8.01 11.78 -17.08
N PHE A 32 7.09 10.83 -17.17
CA PHE A 32 7.20 9.54 -16.51
C PHE A 32 8.47 8.77 -16.94
N ALA A 33 9.21 8.27 -15.95
CA ALA A 33 10.34 7.35 -16.16
C ALA A 33 10.46 6.42 -14.95
N ARG A 34 10.74 5.14 -15.19
CA ARG A 34 10.83 4.14 -14.11
C ARG A 34 12.02 4.35 -13.18
N ASN A 35 13.08 4.97 -13.66
CA ASN A 35 14.29 5.25 -12.87
C ASN A 35 14.25 6.59 -12.17
N ARG A 36 13.08 7.21 -12.06
CA ARG A 36 12.92 8.55 -11.54
C ARG A 36 11.79 8.60 -10.53
N ILE A 37 12.04 9.27 -9.40
CA ILE A 37 11.02 9.50 -8.38
C ILE A 37 10.35 10.83 -8.67
N PRO A 38 9.02 10.87 -8.92
CA PRO A 38 8.33 12.13 -9.13
C PRO A 38 8.25 12.93 -7.84
N ASP A 39 8.21 14.24 -7.96
CA ASP A 39 8.06 15.15 -6.83
C ASP A 39 6.58 15.27 -6.45
N ILE A 40 6.04 14.22 -5.86
CA ILE A 40 4.62 14.05 -5.55
C ILE A 40 4.48 13.49 -4.15
N GLU A 41 3.49 14.00 -3.41
CA GLU A 41 3.06 13.42 -2.14
C GLU A 41 1.61 12.96 -2.31
N VAL A 42 1.32 11.72 -1.90
CA VAL A 42 -0.03 11.16 -1.91
C VAL A 42 -0.48 10.96 -0.48
N GLU A 43 -1.67 11.47 -0.16
CA GLU A 43 -2.28 11.30 1.15
C GLU A 43 -3.59 10.54 0.98
N VAL A 44 -3.73 9.42 1.70
CA VAL A 44 -4.97 8.64 1.74
C VAL A 44 -5.66 8.91 3.07
N ILE A 45 -6.94 9.29 3.01
CA ILE A 45 -7.75 9.57 4.18
C ILE A 45 -8.82 8.50 4.35
N SER A 46 -9.35 8.38 5.57
CA SER A 46 -10.45 7.44 5.90
C SER A 46 -10.08 5.98 5.61
N SER A 47 -8.82 5.60 5.82
CA SER A 47 -8.37 4.23 5.58
C SER A 47 -9.07 3.21 6.48
N SER A 48 -9.48 3.60 7.68
CA SER A 48 -10.21 2.72 8.60
C SER A 48 -11.62 2.35 8.11
N GLN A 49 -12.13 3.08 7.13
CA GLN A 49 -13.47 2.87 6.56
C GLN A 49 -13.44 2.14 5.21
N MET A 50 -12.29 1.57 4.84
CA MET A 50 -12.19 0.73 3.65
C MET A 50 -12.99 -0.56 3.80
N LEU A 51 -13.50 -1.07 2.66
CA LEU A 51 -14.23 -2.33 2.64
C LEU A 51 -13.26 -3.50 2.59
N LEU A 52 -13.27 -4.33 3.62
CA LEU A 52 -12.52 -5.59 3.67
C LEU A 52 -13.52 -6.75 3.74
N SER A 53 -13.46 -7.68 2.78
CA SER A 53 -14.36 -8.82 2.81
C SER A 53 -14.02 -9.77 3.98
N ALA A 54 -15.04 -10.37 4.60
CA ALA A 54 -14.84 -11.33 5.69
C ALA A 54 -13.98 -12.51 5.24
N LYS A 55 -14.17 -12.96 3.99
CA LYS A 55 -13.38 -14.06 3.43
C LYS A 55 -11.89 -13.70 3.37
N LYS A 56 -11.54 -12.50 2.90
CA LYS A 56 -10.15 -12.07 2.84
C LYS A 56 -9.53 -11.87 4.21
N LEU A 57 -10.29 -11.35 5.17
CA LEU A 57 -9.83 -11.20 6.55
C LEU A 57 -9.43 -12.54 7.17
N ARG A 58 -10.16 -13.61 6.81
CA ARG A 58 -9.91 -14.95 7.33
C ARG A 58 -8.86 -15.71 6.52
N ASP A 59 -8.92 -15.63 5.19
CA ASP A 59 -8.17 -16.53 4.29
C ASP A 59 -6.89 -15.93 3.75
N LYS A 60 -6.82 -14.60 3.59
CA LYS A 60 -5.60 -13.96 3.08
C LYS A 60 -4.50 -14.01 4.12
N MET A 61 -3.35 -14.55 3.72
CA MET A 61 -2.19 -14.67 4.59
C MET A 61 -1.03 -13.80 4.10
N TYR A 62 -0.33 -13.20 5.06
CA TYR A 62 0.93 -12.50 4.82
C TYR A 62 2.06 -13.33 5.39
N SER A 63 3.04 -13.63 4.55
CA SER A 63 4.17 -14.47 4.93
C SER A 63 5.42 -13.63 5.13
N SER A 64 6.21 -13.96 6.14
CA SER A 64 7.51 -13.36 6.37
C SER A 64 8.53 -14.43 6.79
N HIS A 65 9.78 -14.19 6.46
CA HIS A 65 10.86 -15.12 6.78
C HIS A 65 12.10 -14.31 7.14
N SER A 66 12.76 -14.66 8.25
CA SER A 66 13.93 -13.93 8.75
C SER A 66 15.25 -14.35 8.09
N GLY A 67 15.21 -15.32 7.17
CA GLY A 67 16.40 -15.87 6.55
C GLY A 67 17.01 -17.06 7.27
N PHE A 68 16.51 -17.43 8.45
CA PHE A 68 16.94 -18.62 9.18
C PHE A 68 15.99 -19.79 8.94
N PRO A 69 16.48 -21.04 8.90
CA PRO A 69 15.60 -22.19 8.74
C PRO A 69 14.50 -22.23 9.81
N GLY A 70 13.27 -22.52 9.39
CA GLY A 70 12.14 -22.64 10.30
C GLY A 70 11.50 -21.34 10.76
N ASN A 71 11.95 -20.18 10.26
CA ASN A 71 11.43 -18.88 10.68
C ASN A 71 10.37 -18.28 9.73
N LEU A 72 9.72 -19.13 8.93
CA LEU A 72 8.57 -18.69 8.14
C LEU A 72 7.40 -18.40 9.06
N LYS A 73 6.90 -17.17 8.99
CA LYS A 73 5.73 -16.73 9.75
C LYS A 73 4.60 -16.35 8.80
N ARG A 74 3.39 -16.76 9.12
CA ARG A 74 2.19 -16.41 8.37
C ARG A 74 1.17 -15.76 9.29
N ARG A 75 0.58 -14.66 8.85
CA ARG A 75 -0.45 -13.95 9.60
C ARG A 75 -1.64 -13.67 8.69
N SER A 76 -2.85 -13.88 9.21
CA SER A 76 -4.06 -13.56 8.45
C SER A 76 -4.23 -12.05 8.29
N GLN A 77 -5.00 -11.64 7.28
CA GLN A 77 -5.34 -10.22 7.11
C GLN A 77 -6.11 -9.69 8.31
N GLY A 78 -7.00 -10.50 8.90
CA GLY A 78 -7.71 -10.12 10.12
C GLY A 78 -6.78 -9.83 11.28
N HIS A 79 -5.76 -10.66 11.49
CA HIS A 79 -4.74 -10.42 12.50
C HIS A 79 -3.96 -9.13 12.21
N MET A 80 -3.61 -8.90 10.95
CA MET A 80 -2.90 -7.68 10.53
C MET A 80 -3.72 -6.43 10.83
N VAL A 81 -5.02 -6.43 10.52
CA VAL A 81 -5.93 -5.33 10.82
C VAL A 81 -6.03 -5.09 12.32
N LYS A 82 -6.12 -6.18 13.09
CA LYS A 82 -6.26 -6.10 14.55
C LYS A 82 -5.03 -5.51 15.24
N THR A 83 -3.84 -5.84 14.76
CA THR A 83 -2.57 -5.42 15.38
C THR A 83 -2.01 -4.12 14.81
N LYS A 84 -2.16 -3.90 13.50
CA LYS A 84 -1.55 -2.75 12.81
C LYS A 84 -2.55 -1.84 12.10
N GLY A 85 -3.83 -2.22 12.04
CA GLY A 85 -4.89 -1.43 11.44
C GLY A 85 -4.99 -1.58 9.92
N HIS A 86 -6.01 -0.94 9.35
CA HIS A 86 -6.27 -0.96 7.90
C HIS A 86 -5.14 -0.32 7.09
N GLN A 87 -4.41 0.60 7.70
CA GLN A 87 -3.29 1.29 7.04
C GLN A 87 -2.23 0.32 6.54
N GLU A 88 -1.92 -0.70 7.32
CA GLU A 88 -0.90 -1.69 6.94
C GLU A 88 -1.36 -2.54 5.76
N VAL A 89 -2.64 -2.89 5.69
CA VAL A 89 -3.21 -3.63 4.56
C VAL A 89 -3.04 -2.83 3.26
N LEU A 90 -3.41 -1.55 3.29
CA LEU A 90 -3.27 -0.67 2.14
C LEU A 90 -1.80 -0.47 1.76
N ARG A 91 -0.95 -0.23 2.74
CA ARG A 91 0.48 -0.02 2.52
C ARG A 91 1.13 -1.20 1.82
N ARG A 92 0.82 -2.43 2.23
CA ARG A 92 1.35 -3.63 1.60
C ARG A 92 0.83 -3.81 0.18
N ALA A 93 -0.43 -3.47 -0.08
CA ALA A 93 -0.99 -3.53 -1.41
C ALA A 93 -0.28 -2.55 -2.35
N VAL A 94 -0.06 -1.31 -1.91
CA VAL A 94 0.66 -0.29 -2.69
C VAL A 94 2.10 -0.75 -2.96
N TYR A 95 2.79 -1.24 -1.95
CA TYR A 95 4.17 -1.71 -2.09
C TYR A 95 4.30 -2.80 -3.15
N GLY A 96 3.36 -3.74 -3.18
CA GLY A 96 3.36 -4.81 -4.18
C GLY A 96 3.07 -4.33 -5.60
N MET A 97 2.41 -3.18 -5.77
CA MET A 97 2.06 -2.60 -7.07
C MET A 97 3.14 -1.65 -7.61
N LEU A 98 4.07 -1.21 -6.79
CA LEU A 98 5.17 -0.35 -7.22
C LEU A 98 6.25 -1.17 -7.95
N PRO A 99 7.06 -0.53 -8.84
CA PRO A 99 8.15 -1.24 -9.52
C PRO A 99 9.13 -1.84 -8.53
N LYS A 100 9.59 -3.06 -8.80
CA LYS A 100 10.54 -3.77 -7.94
C LYS A 100 11.97 -3.29 -8.21
N ASN A 101 12.32 -2.09 -7.73
CA ASN A 101 13.65 -1.52 -7.88
C ASN A 101 14.06 -0.80 -6.58
N LYS A 102 15.27 -0.22 -6.57
CA LYS A 102 15.79 0.46 -5.39
C LYS A 102 14.99 1.70 -5.00
N LEU A 103 14.24 2.28 -5.92
CA LEU A 103 13.46 3.49 -5.68
C LEU A 103 12.13 3.21 -4.98
N ARG A 104 11.72 1.94 -4.89
CA ARG A 104 10.43 1.57 -4.29
C ARG A 104 10.29 2.08 -2.85
N ALA A 105 11.31 1.91 -2.04
CA ALA A 105 11.28 2.39 -0.65
C ALA A 105 11.14 3.91 -0.58
N LYS A 106 11.82 4.63 -1.48
CA LYS A 106 11.72 6.09 -1.55
C LYS A 106 10.35 6.55 -2.01
N MET A 107 9.74 5.84 -2.96
CA MET A 107 8.37 6.12 -3.39
C MET A 107 7.37 5.93 -2.24
N MET A 108 7.55 4.90 -1.41
CA MET A 108 6.71 4.66 -0.24
C MET A 108 6.81 5.79 0.79
N ASN A 109 7.94 6.48 0.87
CA ASN A 109 8.09 7.62 1.79
C ASN A 109 7.21 8.81 1.38
N ASN A 110 6.78 8.87 0.12
CA ASN A 110 5.89 9.91 -0.37
C ASN A 110 4.41 9.60 -0.13
N LEU A 111 4.11 8.46 0.49
CA LEU A 111 2.76 8.04 0.82
C LEU A 111 2.49 8.29 2.30
N LYS A 112 1.37 8.96 2.58
CA LYS A 112 0.85 9.14 3.95
C LYS A 112 -0.55 8.57 4.00
N ILE A 113 -0.80 7.71 4.98
CA ILE A 113 -2.11 7.08 5.17
C ILE A 113 -2.66 7.51 6.51
N LYS A 114 -3.85 8.08 6.50
CA LYS A 114 -4.57 8.51 7.70
C LYS A 114 -5.82 7.68 7.90
N ALA A 115 -6.11 7.39 9.16
CA ALA A 115 -7.29 6.60 9.53
C ALA A 115 -8.61 7.25 9.12
#